data_4b28b237d4b16d84d7862ab50fb90eb1
#
_entry.id   4b28b237d4b16d84d7862ab50fb90eb1
#
_cell.length_a   1.000
_cell.length_b   1.000
_cell.length_c   1.000
_cell.angle_alpha   90.00
_cell.angle_beta   90.00
_cell.angle_gamma   90.00
#
_symmetry.space_group_name_H-M   'P 1'
#
loop_
_entity.id
_entity.type
_entity.pdbx_description
1 polymer ?
#
loop_
_entity_poly.entity_id
_entity_poly.type
_entity_poly.pdbx_seq_one_letter_code
_entity_poly.pdbx_strand_id
1 'polypeptide(L)'
;APEDPFDVTLLRQNLDSERCAIKRYQQICDMCWGKDFETFHISRKILHEELDHEQDWEDFLQDIKTGAQYAKNKQPSDKAE
;
A
#
# COMPACT_ATOMS: atom_id res chain seq x y z
N ALA A 1 -7.76 26.93 -4.19
CA ALA A 1 -7.52 26.32 -4.31
C ALA A 1 -6.50 25.73 -4.23
N PRO A 2 -6.07 25.58 -3.66
CA PRO A 2 -5.17 25.16 -3.53
C PRO A 2 -5.03 24.04 -3.77
N GLU A 3 -4.71 23.90 -4.44
CA GLU A 3 -4.59 22.95 -4.86
C GLU A 3 -3.61 22.24 -4.33
N ASP A 4 -3.73 21.07 -4.17
CA ASP A 4 -2.78 20.20 -3.80
C ASP A 4 -1.82 20.02 -4.84
N PRO A 5 -0.56 19.94 -4.57
CA PRO A 5 0.47 19.63 -5.55
C PRO A 5 0.24 18.22 -6.06
N PHE A 6 -0.50 17.41 -5.33
CA PHE A 6 -0.78 16.07 -5.76
C PHE A 6 -2.24 15.92 -6.04
N ASP A 7 -2.54 15.10 -7.01
CA ASP A 7 -3.92 14.79 -7.29
C ASP A 7 -4.35 13.68 -6.34
N VAL A 8 -5.07 14.05 -5.33
CA VAL A 8 -5.51 13.09 -4.32
C VAL A 8 -6.37 12.00 -4.95
N THR A 9 -7.09 12.36 -5.99
CA THR A 9 -7.90 11.36 -6.68
C THR A 9 -7.03 10.26 -7.26
N LEU A 10 -5.91 10.65 -7.83
CA LEU A 10 -5.00 9.68 -8.40
C LEU A 10 -4.42 8.78 -7.31
N LEU A 11 -4.10 9.38 -6.18
CA LEU A 11 -3.56 8.60 -5.07
C LEU A 11 -4.57 7.58 -4.58
N ARG A 12 -5.84 7.99 -4.53
CA ARG A 12 -6.88 7.08 -4.10
C ARG A 12 -7.09 5.96 -5.10
N GLN A 13 -6.95 6.28 -6.39
CA GLN A 13 -7.05 5.26 -7.41
C GLN A 13 -5.93 4.24 -7.27
N ASN A 14 -4.73 4.70 -6.95
CA ASN A 14 -3.63 3.81 -6.73
C ASN A 14 -3.89 2.91 -5.53
N LEU A 15 -4.43 3.49 -4.47
CA LEU A 15 -4.74 2.70 -3.29
C LEU A 15 -5.81 1.66 -3.59
N ASP A 16 -6.80 2.03 -4.37
CA ASP A 16 -7.83 1.08 -4.75
C ASP A 16 -7.26 -0.06 -5.57
N SER A 17 -6.29 0.25 -6.43
CA SER A 17 -5.63 -0.78 -7.23
C SER A 17 -4.87 -1.75 -6.34
N GLU A 18 -4.20 -1.22 -5.32
CA GLU A 18 -3.47 -2.08 -4.40
C GLU A 18 -4.44 -3.00 -3.66
N ARG A 19 -5.57 -2.46 -3.25
CA ARG A 19 -6.56 -3.25 -2.54
C ARG A 19 -7.15 -4.33 -3.41
N CYS A 20 -7.33 -4.02 -4.68
CA CYS A 20 -7.83 -4.99 -5.62
C CYS A 20 -6.82 -6.12 -5.78
N ALA A 21 -5.55 -5.78 -5.87
CA ALA A 21 -4.49 -6.78 -5.98
C ALA A 21 -4.43 -7.63 -4.72
N ILE A 22 -4.57 -7.01 -3.56
CA ILE A 22 -4.55 -7.74 -2.30
C ILE A 22 -5.64 -8.79 -2.29
N LYS A 23 -6.84 -8.40 -2.67
CA LYS A 23 -7.95 -9.33 -2.68
C LYS A 23 -7.68 -10.49 -3.63
N ARG A 24 -7.11 -10.18 -4.78
CA ARG A 24 -6.82 -11.18 -5.78
C ARG A 24 -5.78 -12.18 -5.28
N TYR A 25 -4.72 -11.68 -4.66
CA TYR A 25 -3.67 -12.57 -4.16
C TYR A 25 -4.14 -13.38 -2.97
N GLN A 26 -5.04 -12.84 -2.17
CA GLN A 26 -5.64 -13.63 -1.10
C GLN A 26 -6.42 -14.80 -1.66
N GLN A 27 -7.15 -14.56 -2.75
CA GLN A 27 -7.89 -15.62 -3.38
C GLN A 27 -6.97 -16.71 -3.93
N ILE A 28 -5.86 -16.28 -4.52
CA ILE A 28 -4.91 -17.25 -5.03
C ILE A 28 -4.31 -18.07 -3.89
N CYS A 29 -3.98 -17.41 -2.81
CA CYS A 29 -3.45 -18.13 -1.65
C CYS A 29 -4.46 -19.16 -1.15
N ASP A 30 -5.72 -18.76 -1.06
CA ASP A 30 -6.74 -19.68 -0.59
C ASP A 30 -6.88 -20.87 -1.52
N MET A 31 -6.79 -20.64 -2.80
CA MET A 31 -6.94 -21.71 -3.78
C MET A 31 -5.77 -22.68 -3.76
N CYS A 32 -4.60 -22.18 -3.44
CA CYS A 32 -3.39 -22.99 -3.51
C CYS A 32 -3.00 -23.61 -2.18
N TRP A 33 -3.62 -23.18 -1.11
CA TRP A 33 -3.26 -23.66 0.21
C TRP A 33 -3.44 -25.18 0.28
N GLY A 34 -2.35 -25.86 0.66
CA GLY A 34 -2.42 -27.29 0.80
C GLY A 34 -2.40 -28.04 -0.51
N LYS A 35 -2.28 -27.35 -1.62
CA LYS A 35 -2.30 -28.00 -2.93
C LYS A 35 -1.06 -27.68 -3.74
N ASP A 36 -0.79 -26.41 -3.93
CA ASP A 36 0.32 -25.95 -4.75
C ASP A 36 1.14 -25.03 -3.88
N PHE A 37 2.13 -25.61 -3.19
CA PHE A 37 2.91 -24.84 -2.24
C PHE A 37 3.80 -23.80 -2.90
N GLU A 38 4.24 -24.06 -4.14
CA GLU A 38 5.07 -23.10 -4.84
C GLU A 38 4.29 -21.84 -5.16
N THR A 39 3.12 -22.02 -5.75
CA THR A 39 2.28 -20.89 -6.08
C THR A 39 1.80 -20.19 -4.82
N PHE A 40 1.47 -20.96 -3.80
CA PHE A 40 1.04 -20.38 -2.54
C PHE A 40 2.15 -19.49 -1.97
N HIS A 41 3.36 -19.98 -1.97
CA HIS A 41 4.49 -19.24 -1.40
C HIS A 41 4.72 -17.93 -2.15
N ILE A 42 4.71 -17.99 -3.47
CA ILE A 42 4.94 -16.80 -4.28
C ILE A 42 3.80 -15.82 -4.10
N SER A 43 2.58 -16.32 -4.12
CA SER A 43 1.42 -15.45 -3.96
C SER A 43 1.40 -14.79 -2.60
N ARG A 44 1.77 -15.52 -1.56
CA ARG A 44 1.80 -14.98 -0.24
C ARG A 44 2.86 -13.90 -0.11
N LYS A 45 3.99 -14.10 -0.77
CA LYS A 45 5.04 -13.11 -0.74
C LYS A 45 4.59 -11.82 -1.41
N ILE A 46 3.93 -11.95 -2.56
CA ILE A 46 3.45 -10.77 -3.27
C ILE A 46 2.34 -10.10 -2.44
N LEU A 47 1.48 -10.89 -1.84
CA LEU A 47 0.44 -10.34 -0.99
C LEU A 47 1.04 -9.50 0.13
N HIS A 48 2.10 -10.00 0.73
CA HIS A 48 2.74 -9.28 1.81
C HIS A 48 3.29 -7.93 1.32
N GLU A 49 3.88 -7.93 0.12
CA GLU A 49 4.39 -6.70 -0.47
C GLU A 49 3.27 -5.73 -0.76
N GLU A 50 2.14 -6.23 -1.25
CA GLU A 50 1.02 -5.35 -1.55
C GLU A 50 0.42 -4.75 -0.29
N LEU A 51 0.42 -5.51 0.80
CA LEU A 51 -0.06 -4.97 2.06
C LEU A 51 0.85 -3.85 2.57
N ASP A 52 2.14 -3.99 2.35
CA ASP A 52 3.07 -2.92 2.71
C ASP A 52 2.83 -1.69 1.85
N HIS A 53 2.58 -1.89 0.56
CA HIS A 53 2.27 -0.77 -0.33
C HIS A 53 0.99 -0.07 0.09
N GLU A 54 -0.02 -0.86 0.45
CA GLU A 54 -1.28 -0.28 0.89
C GLU A 54 -1.06 0.61 2.12
N GLN A 55 -0.28 0.12 3.06
CA GLN A 55 -0.01 0.90 4.26
C GLN A 55 0.73 2.18 3.92
N ASP A 56 1.70 2.09 3.01
CA ASP A 56 2.45 3.27 2.60
C ASP A 56 1.53 4.31 1.96
N TRP A 57 0.62 3.87 1.10
CA TRP A 57 -0.30 4.80 0.46
C TRP A 57 -1.26 5.42 1.47
N GLU A 58 -1.73 4.63 2.43
CA GLU A 58 -2.61 5.15 3.46
C GLU A 58 -1.89 6.19 4.30
N ASP A 59 -0.65 5.90 4.65
CA ASP A 59 0.14 6.83 5.44
C ASP A 59 0.35 8.13 4.67
N PHE A 60 0.64 8.02 3.38
CA PHE A 60 0.86 9.18 2.55
C PHE A 60 -0.39 10.05 2.46
N LEU A 61 -1.54 9.41 2.27
CA LEU A 61 -2.80 10.15 2.23
C LEU A 61 -3.09 10.82 3.56
N GLN A 62 -2.79 10.13 4.64
CA GLN A 62 -2.99 10.72 5.96
C GLN A 62 -2.10 11.92 6.15
N ASP A 63 -0.86 11.83 5.67
CA ASP A 63 0.08 12.93 5.77
C ASP A 63 -0.43 14.14 5.00
N ILE A 64 -0.97 13.91 3.84
CA ILE A 64 -1.52 15.00 3.04
C ILE A 64 -2.67 15.65 3.78
N LYS A 65 -3.52 14.84 4.42
CA LYS A 65 -4.64 15.38 5.16
C LYS A 65 -4.20 16.22 6.34
N THR A 66 -3.15 15.79 7.01
CA THR A 66 -2.68 16.54 8.16
C THR A 66 -1.80 17.71 7.74
N GLY A 67 -1.45 17.75 6.47
CA GLY A 67 -0.77 18.91 5.94
C GLY A 67 0.71 18.91 6.14
N ALA A 68 1.28 20.07 5.98
CA ALA A 68 2.71 20.23 6.01
C ALA A 68 3.31 19.91 7.35
N GLN A 69 2.50 19.87 8.35
CA GLN A 69 3.02 19.61 9.66
C GLN A 69 3.73 18.29 9.72
N TYR A 70 3.17 17.30 9.09
CA TYR A 70 3.79 16.01 9.06
C TYR A 70 5.14 16.09 8.34
N ALA A 71 5.16 16.75 7.22
CA ALA A 71 6.37 16.83 6.43
C ALA A 71 7.49 17.47 7.22
N LYS A 72 7.16 18.41 8.06
CA LYS A 72 8.17 19.05 8.86
C LYS A 72 8.69 18.17 9.96
N ASN A 73 7.85 17.39 10.53
CA ASN A 73 8.25 16.55 11.64
C ASN A 73 8.90 15.26 11.22
N LYS A 74 8.61 14.84 10.01
CA LYS A 74 9.14 13.58 9.56
C LYS A 74 10.59 13.72 9.21
N GLN A 75 11.39 12.82 9.71
CA GLN A 75 12.79 12.82 9.41
C GLN A 75 13.10 11.66 8.51
N PRO A 76 13.85 11.90 7.46
CA PRO A 76 14.19 10.80 6.56
C PRO A 76 14.90 9.67 7.30
N SER A 77 15.68 10.02 8.28
CA SER A 77 16.43 9.02 9.01
C SER A 77 15.53 8.08 9.76
N ASP A 78 14.33 8.51 10.05
CA ASP A 78 13.40 7.63 10.74
C ASP A 78 13.11 6.43 9.92
N LYS A 79 13.06 6.65 8.62
CA LYS A 79 12.76 5.52 7.79
C LYS A 79 13.98 4.70 7.59
N ALA A 80 15.10 5.30 7.57
CA ALA A 80 16.32 4.59 7.32
C ALA A 80 16.61 3.61 8.41
N GLU A 81 16.09 3.90 9.58
CA GLU A 81 16.40 3.03 10.65
C GLU A 81 15.73 1.81 10.57
#